data_0adad38025dddd36865703e02bb2b194
#
_entry.id   0adad38025dddd36865703e02bb2b194
#
_cell.length_a   1.000
_cell.length_b   1.000
_cell.length_c   1.000
_cell.angle_alpha   90.00
_cell.angle_beta   90.00
_cell.angle_gamma   90.00
#
_symmetry.space_group_name_H-M   'P 1'
#
loop_
_entity.id
_entity.type
_entity.pdbx_description
1 polymer ?
#
loop_
_entity_poly.entity_id
_entity_poly.type
_entity_poly.pdbx_seq_one_letter_code
_entity_poly.pdbx_strand_id
1 'polypeptide(L)'
;MPSLRDLGLSEYESRSYRAMLRTGPTTAKELSQLSEVPMGRIYDVLSDLEDSRLVRTQTAGRPKKYVAVEPDIALDRLLDTKKQELETRAEQYENVVETLRTEITDREPINGEFWTAAVGPKETLELLIERIAAAQSELIVVADSAAAGIDLTHASNRVVEAMEAALERGVDIELLVTPSLVAELPETVGREYDERLTEYDNYTVRTHASVDGTFNLIDGEEVCLEIPNPLDPHEAFAMVNLTDRQFAADIREVYLPRWERAEPLEWDENTLVGIENGS
;
A
#
# COMPACT_ATOMS: atom_id res chain seq x y z
N MET A 1 11.33 25.10 -15.44
CA MET A 1 11.43 24.38 -16.72
C MET A 1 12.29 23.15 -16.52
N PRO A 2 11.91 21.97 -17.04
CA PRO A 2 12.72 20.77 -16.92
C PRO A 2 14.09 20.95 -17.57
N SER A 3 15.12 20.38 -16.98
CA SER A 3 16.50 20.52 -17.42
C SER A 3 17.24 19.18 -17.38
N LEU A 4 18.34 19.05 -18.11
CA LEU A 4 19.19 17.84 -18.05
C LEU A 4 19.76 17.57 -16.63
N ARG A 5 19.75 18.58 -15.77
CA ARG A 5 20.16 18.46 -14.37
C ARG A 5 19.17 17.62 -13.55
N ASP A 6 17.90 17.69 -13.89
CA ASP A 6 16.85 16.88 -13.24
C ASP A 6 17.02 15.38 -13.53
N LEU A 7 17.78 15.06 -14.60
CA LEU A 7 18.18 13.70 -14.97
C LEU A 7 19.57 13.30 -14.49
N GLY A 8 20.23 14.14 -13.67
CA GLY A 8 21.47 13.80 -12.98
C GLY A 8 22.74 14.42 -13.55
N LEU A 9 22.69 15.19 -14.65
CA LEU A 9 23.87 15.89 -15.14
C LEU A 9 24.22 17.10 -14.24
N SER A 10 25.50 17.30 -14.02
CA SER A 10 25.99 18.57 -13.44
C SER A 10 25.72 19.75 -14.39
N GLU A 11 25.90 20.95 -13.87
CA GLU A 11 25.73 22.14 -14.68
C GLU A 11 26.75 22.22 -15.83
N TYR A 12 28.01 21.84 -15.58
CA TYR A 12 29.07 21.84 -16.59
C TYR A 12 28.84 20.78 -17.67
N GLU A 13 28.39 19.57 -17.30
CA GLU A 13 28.03 18.53 -18.24
C GLU A 13 26.83 18.95 -19.12
N SER A 14 25.77 19.50 -18.50
CA SER A 14 24.61 19.99 -19.23
C SER A 14 24.95 21.07 -20.24
N ARG A 15 25.81 22.04 -19.86
CA ARG A 15 26.29 23.12 -20.74
C ARG A 15 27.16 22.59 -21.87
N SER A 16 28.09 21.68 -21.56
CA SER A 16 29.01 21.08 -22.54
C SER A 16 28.24 20.22 -23.55
N TYR A 17 27.32 19.38 -23.09
CA TYR A 17 26.48 18.56 -23.98
C TYR A 17 25.64 19.42 -24.92
N ARG A 18 24.97 20.48 -24.42
CA ARG A 18 24.19 21.41 -25.24
C ARG A 18 25.06 22.19 -26.24
N ALA A 19 26.28 22.53 -25.87
CA ALA A 19 27.20 23.20 -26.76
C ALA A 19 27.61 22.29 -27.93
N MET A 20 27.95 21.00 -27.66
CA MET A 20 28.26 20.01 -28.69
C MET A 20 27.09 19.70 -29.64
N LEU A 21 25.85 19.70 -29.13
CA LEU A 21 24.67 19.55 -30.00
C LEU A 21 24.54 20.68 -31.03
N ARG A 22 24.95 21.89 -30.68
CA ARG A 22 24.88 23.06 -31.58
C ARG A 22 26.02 23.13 -32.59
N THR A 23 27.20 22.67 -32.20
CA THR A 23 28.43 22.84 -32.99
C THR A 23 28.86 21.61 -33.77
N GLY A 24 28.36 20.42 -33.37
CA GLY A 24 28.85 19.15 -33.88
C GLY A 24 30.25 18.81 -33.32
N PRO A 25 31.04 18.03 -34.07
CA PRO A 25 32.36 17.55 -33.59
C PRO A 25 33.29 18.71 -33.26
N THR A 26 33.72 18.82 -31.97
CA THR A 26 34.50 19.92 -31.45
C THR A 26 35.67 19.42 -30.60
N THR A 27 36.72 20.21 -30.45
CA THR A 27 37.86 19.91 -29.58
C THR A 27 37.59 20.34 -28.15
N ALA A 28 38.31 19.79 -27.17
CA ALA A 28 38.20 20.21 -25.75
C ALA A 28 38.39 21.71 -25.56
N LYS A 29 39.34 22.31 -26.29
CA LYS A 29 39.60 23.75 -26.21
C LYS A 29 38.44 24.60 -26.73
N GLU A 30 37.89 24.25 -27.87
CA GLU A 30 36.74 24.94 -28.46
C GLU A 30 35.50 24.75 -27.56
N LEU A 31 35.28 23.54 -27.04
CA LEU A 31 34.19 23.25 -26.15
C LEU A 31 34.27 24.05 -24.86
N SER A 32 35.43 24.17 -24.25
CA SER A 32 35.65 25.01 -23.07
C SER A 32 35.23 26.45 -23.30
N GLN A 33 35.52 27.00 -24.47
CA GLN A 33 35.10 28.37 -24.83
C GLN A 33 33.60 28.49 -25.08
N LEU A 34 33.01 27.53 -25.79
CA LEU A 34 31.59 27.55 -26.19
C LEU A 34 30.64 27.23 -25.03
N SER A 35 31.05 26.37 -24.12
CA SER A 35 30.28 25.98 -22.94
C SER A 35 30.56 26.85 -21.72
N GLU A 36 31.56 27.76 -21.81
CA GLU A 36 32.08 28.55 -20.68
C GLU A 36 32.50 27.69 -19.48
N VAL A 37 32.91 26.45 -19.73
CA VAL A 37 33.49 25.56 -18.72
C VAL A 37 34.99 25.78 -18.67
N PRO A 38 35.58 26.01 -17.49
CA PRO A 38 37.03 26.25 -17.35
C PRO A 38 37.85 25.12 -17.95
N MET A 39 38.94 25.45 -18.66
CA MET A 39 39.82 24.47 -19.32
C MET A 39 40.35 23.39 -18.37
N GLY A 40 40.58 23.74 -17.08
CA GLY A 40 40.98 22.79 -16.06
C GLY A 40 39.92 21.77 -15.66
N ARG A 41 38.65 22.00 -16.05
CA ARG A 41 37.53 21.09 -15.75
C ARG A 41 36.97 20.37 -16.98
N ILE A 42 37.29 20.85 -18.19
CA ILE A 42 36.67 20.35 -19.41
C ILE A 42 36.96 18.86 -19.67
N TYR A 43 38.15 18.39 -19.27
CA TYR A 43 38.52 17.00 -19.47
C TYR A 43 37.80 16.07 -18.51
N ASP A 44 37.57 16.49 -17.25
CA ASP A 44 36.75 15.73 -16.27
C ASP A 44 35.32 15.64 -16.78
N VAL A 45 34.72 16.77 -17.20
CA VAL A 45 33.37 16.84 -17.77
C VAL A 45 33.23 15.97 -19.02
N LEU A 46 34.22 15.94 -19.90
CA LEU A 46 34.21 15.11 -21.07
C LEU A 46 34.33 13.62 -20.73
N SER A 47 35.13 13.27 -19.71
CA SER A 47 35.21 11.90 -19.19
C SER A 47 33.89 11.44 -18.62
N ASP A 48 33.24 12.24 -17.78
CA ASP A 48 31.94 11.92 -17.16
C ASP A 48 30.86 11.75 -18.22
N LEU A 49 30.85 12.59 -19.27
CA LEU A 49 29.93 12.48 -20.40
C LEU A 49 30.22 11.24 -21.29
N GLU A 50 31.51 10.87 -21.45
CA GLU A 50 31.90 9.64 -22.15
C GLU A 50 31.48 8.40 -21.35
N ASP A 51 31.70 8.37 -20.04
CA ASP A 51 31.33 7.28 -19.13
C ASP A 51 29.81 7.10 -19.10
N SER A 52 29.07 8.19 -19.12
CA SER A 52 27.59 8.20 -19.26
C SER A 52 27.14 7.90 -20.70
N ARG A 53 28.06 7.67 -21.64
CA ARG A 53 27.80 7.41 -23.06
C ARG A 53 27.00 8.50 -23.78
N LEU A 54 27.07 9.72 -23.29
CA LEU A 54 26.39 10.89 -23.89
C LEU A 54 27.26 11.59 -24.94
N VAL A 55 28.55 11.26 -24.98
CA VAL A 55 29.52 11.79 -25.92
C VAL A 55 30.29 10.64 -26.55
N ARG A 56 30.63 10.80 -27.82
CA ARG A 56 31.53 9.90 -28.57
C ARG A 56 32.81 10.65 -28.91
N THR A 57 33.92 9.92 -28.85
CA THR A 57 35.22 10.48 -29.17
C THR A 57 35.74 9.97 -30.51
N GLN A 58 36.22 10.86 -31.35
CA GLN A 58 36.96 10.53 -32.54
C GLN A 58 38.46 10.49 -32.22
N THR A 59 39.02 9.25 -32.22
CA THR A 59 40.43 9.02 -31.89
C THR A 59 41.37 9.14 -33.10
N ALA A 60 40.81 9.09 -34.36
CA ALA A 60 41.59 9.25 -35.56
C ALA A 60 41.80 10.73 -35.88
N GLY A 61 43.00 11.23 -35.54
CA GLY A 61 43.41 12.62 -35.80
C GLY A 61 43.84 13.38 -34.54
N ARG A 62 44.68 14.41 -34.75
CA ARG A 62 45.06 15.37 -33.70
C ARG A 62 44.65 16.76 -34.16
N PRO A 63 43.95 17.51 -33.30
CA PRO A 63 43.49 17.21 -31.94
C PRO A 63 42.28 16.23 -31.87
N LYS A 64 42.13 15.54 -30.71
CA LYS A 64 40.97 14.69 -30.37
C LYS A 64 39.69 15.49 -30.47
N LYS A 65 38.65 14.97 -31.11
CA LYS A 65 37.33 15.59 -31.25
C LYS A 65 36.24 14.81 -30.53
N TYR A 66 35.30 15.51 -29.99
CA TYR A 66 34.13 15.00 -29.24
C TYR A 66 32.86 15.42 -29.94
N VAL A 67 31.87 14.53 -29.96
CA VAL A 67 30.54 14.79 -30.53
C VAL A 67 29.47 14.28 -29.57
N ALA A 68 28.42 15.06 -29.37
CA ALA A 68 27.26 14.65 -28.60
C ALA A 68 26.52 13.49 -29.28
N VAL A 69 26.03 12.55 -28.50
CA VAL A 69 25.05 11.57 -28.95
C VAL A 69 23.72 12.26 -29.20
N GLU A 70 22.94 11.76 -30.12
CA GLU A 70 21.63 12.30 -30.50
C GLU A 70 20.74 12.47 -29.24
N PRO A 71 19.96 13.58 -29.15
CA PRO A 71 19.20 13.93 -27.94
C PRO A 71 18.26 12.83 -27.45
N ASP A 72 17.53 12.16 -28.34
CA ASP A 72 16.57 11.12 -27.97
C ASP A 72 17.29 9.94 -27.28
N ILE A 73 18.40 9.47 -27.88
CA ILE A 73 19.21 8.39 -27.33
C ILE A 73 19.85 8.79 -25.98
N ALA A 74 20.29 10.05 -25.86
CA ALA A 74 20.89 10.55 -24.64
C ALA A 74 19.87 10.68 -23.50
N LEU A 75 18.66 11.16 -23.80
CA LEU A 75 17.58 11.26 -22.83
C LEU A 75 17.11 9.88 -22.35
N ASP A 76 16.97 8.90 -23.25
CA ASP A 76 16.64 7.52 -22.88
C ASP A 76 17.68 6.93 -21.94
N ARG A 77 18.98 7.12 -22.24
CA ARG A 77 20.08 6.64 -21.37
C ARG A 77 20.06 7.26 -19.98
N LEU A 78 19.83 8.58 -19.91
CA LEU A 78 19.72 9.27 -18.64
C LEU A 78 18.51 8.78 -17.83
N LEU A 79 17.38 8.57 -18.49
CA LEU A 79 16.17 8.02 -17.85
C LEU A 79 16.42 6.59 -17.33
N ASP A 80 17.04 5.74 -18.13
CA ASP A 80 17.35 4.35 -17.74
C ASP A 80 18.29 4.31 -16.55
N THR A 81 19.35 5.15 -16.56
CA THR A 81 20.25 5.27 -15.42
C THR A 81 19.49 5.69 -14.16
N LYS A 82 18.56 6.63 -14.29
CA LYS A 82 17.78 7.13 -13.15
C LYS A 82 16.80 6.07 -12.61
N LYS A 83 16.20 5.29 -13.49
CA LYS A 83 15.35 4.15 -13.10
C LYS A 83 16.16 3.10 -12.33
N GLN A 84 17.34 2.73 -12.84
CA GLN A 84 18.22 1.77 -12.16
C GLN A 84 18.67 2.26 -10.77
N GLU A 85 19.00 3.56 -10.62
CA GLU A 85 19.32 4.13 -9.32
C GLU A 85 18.14 4.01 -8.33
N LEU A 86 16.91 4.26 -8.79
CA LEU A 86 15.71 4.15 -7.97
C LEU A 86 15.40 2.70 -7.60
N GLU A 87 15.52 1.77 -8.54
CA GLU A 87 15.35 0.32 -8.32
C GLU A 87 16.36 -0.20 -7.29
N THR A 88 17.64 0.12 -7.46
CA THR A 88 18.69 -0.26 -6.49
C THR A 88 18.40 0.31 -5.09
N ARG A 89 17.89 1.54 -5.02
CA ARG A 89 17.54 2.16 -3.74
C ARG A 89 16.32 1.50 -3.10
N ALA A 90 15.32 1.12 -3.91
CA ALA A 90 14.15 0.37 -3.43
C ALA A 90 14.58 -0.98 -2.84
N GLU A 91 15.39 -1.75 -3.55
CA GLU A 91 15.95 -3.02 -3.06
C GLU A 91 16.74 -2.87 -1.75
N GLN A 92 17.51 -1.77 -1.62
CA GLN A 92 18.22 -1.48 -0.37
C GLN A 92 17.26 -1.26 0.80
N TYR A 93 16.17 -0.52 0.59
CA TYR A 93 15.15 -0.31 1.63
C TYR A 93 14.41 -1.60 1.98
N GLU A 94 14.08 -2.43 1.00
CA GLU A 94 13.46 -3.76 1.22
C GLU A 94 14.36 -4.63 2.10
N ASN A 95 15.67 -4.69 1.81
CA ASN A 95 16.64 -5.42 2.63
C ASN A 95 16.75 -4.88 4.06
N VAL A 96 16.70 -3.55 4.23
CA VAL A 96 16.70 -2.93 5.56
C VAL A 96 15.44 -3.31 6.34
N VAL A 97 14.28 -3.26 5.70
CA VAL A 97 13.00 -3.65 6.32
C VAL A 97 13.03 -5.12 6.74
N GLU A 98 13.53 -6.03 5.88
CA GLU A 98 13.62 -7.46 6.19
C GLU A 98 14.56 -7.73 7.36
N THR A 99 15.70 -7.04 7.39
CA THR A 99 16.64 -7.13 8.52
C THR A 99 16.01 -6.66 9.82
N LEU A 100 15.32 -5.50 9.78
CA LEU A 100 14.66 -4.94 10.95
C LEU A 100 13.47 -5.78 11.41
N ARG A 101 12.72 -6.41 10.49
CA ARG A 101 11.67 -7.38 10.86
C ARG A 101 12.23 -8.49 11.73
N THR A 102 13.33 -9.11 11.29
CA THR A 102 13.97 -10.20 12.05
C THR A 102 14.43 -9.73 13.43
N GLU A 103 15.05 -8.55 13.53
CA GLU A 103 15.55 -8.01 14.79
C GLU A 103 14.46 -7.55 15.76
N ILE A 104 13.32 -7.05 15.25
CA ILE A 104 12.24 -6.49 16.07
C ILE A 104 11.25 -7.59 16.48
N THR A 105 11.02 -8.59 15.62
CA THR A 105 10.08 -9.71 15.90
C THR A 105 10.61 -10.68 16.96
N ASP A 106 11.94 -10.75 17.18
CA ASP A 106 12.56 -11.60 18.21
C ASP A 106 12.36 -11.05 19.66
N ARG A 107 11.60 -9.99 19.85
CA ARG A 107 11.23 -9.51 21.18
C ARG A 107 9.98 -10.24 21.62
N GLU A 108 10.06 -10.96 22.74
CA GLU A 108 8.87 -11.49 23.41
C GLU A 108 7.85 -10.37 23.57
N PRO A 109 6.57 -10.59 23.19
CA PRO A 109 5.54 -9.59 23.40
C PRO A 109 5.53 -9.20 24.87
N ILE A 110 5.55 -7.91 25.15
CA ILE A 110 5.41 -7.41 26.53
C ILE A 110 4.05 -7.89 27.02
N ASN A 111 4.04 -8.89 27.90
CA ASN A 111 2.83 -9.38 28.55
C ASN A 111 2.28 -8.28 29.46
N GLY A 112 1.55 -7.35 28.88
CA GLY A 112 0.86 -6.27 29.59
C GLY A 112 -0.44 -5.96 28.85
N GLU A 113 -1.51 -5.80 29.60
CA GLU A 113 -2.76 -5.24 29.07
C GLU A 113 -2.44 -3.91 28.37
N PHE A 114 -2.58 -3.92 27.06
CA PHE A 114 -2.34 -2.73 26.26
C PHE A 114 -3.59 -2.43 25.44
N TRP A 115 -3.97 -1.17 25.42
CA TRP A 115 -5.08 -0.72 24.59
C TRP A 115 -4.69 0.50 23.78
N THR A 116 -5.20 0.57 22.56
CA THR A 116 -5.14 1.75 21.70
C THR A 116 -6.54 2.15 21.27
N ALA A 117 -6.74 3.40 20.93
CA ALA A 117 -8.00 3.87 20.38
C ALA A 117 -7.74 4.72 19.14
N ALA A 118 -8.51 4.45 18.10
CA ALA A 118 -8.64 5.28 16.91
C ALA A 118 -9.97 6.04 16.99
N VAL A 119 -9.95 7.34 16.79
CA VAL A 119 -11.15 8.19 16.87
C VAL A 119 -11.42 8.84 15.52
N GLY A 120 -12.60 8.65 15.02
CA GLY A 120 -13.03 9.10 13.70
C GLY A 120 -12.98 7.99 12.64
N PRO A 121 -13.80 8.13 11.58
CA PRO A 121 -14.01 7.04 10.60
C PRO A 121 -12.74 6.61 9.89
N LYS A 122 -11.87 7.55 9.53
CA LYS A 122 -10.62 7.25 8.81
C LYS A 122 -9.63 6.48 9.67
N GLU A 123 -9.40 6.97 10.89
CA GLU A 123 -8.47 6.37 11.84
C GLU A 123 -8.94 4.98 12.29
N THR A 124 -10.26 4.81 12.45
CA THR A 124 -10.89 3.50 12.72
C THR A 124 -10.64 2.50 11.59
N LEU A 125 -10.84 2.91 10.34
CA LEU A 125 -10.57 2.08 9.17
C LEU A 125 -9.08 1.69 9.07
N GLU A 126 -8.17 2.64 9.28
CA GLU A 126 -6.73 2.35 9.25
C GLU A 126 -6.33 1.35 10.34
N LEU A 127 -6.85 1.51 11.55
CA LEU A 127 -6.61 0.56 12.64
C LEU A 127 -7.17 -0.83 12.31
N LEU A 128 -8.39 -0.91 11.77
CA LEU A 128 -8.99 -2.18 11.35
C LEU A 128 -8.10 -2.90 10.32
N ILE A 129 -7.70 -2.22 9.26
CA ILE A 129 -6.84 -2.78 8.21
C ILE A 129 -5.49 -3.24 8.78
N GLU A 130 -4.89 -2.44 9.65
CA GLU A 130 -3.64 -2.79 10.33
C GLU A 130 -3.78 -4.08 11.15
N ARG A 131 -4.89 -4.24 11.87
CA ARG A 131 -5.13 -5.44 12.68
C ARG A 131 -5.43 -6.67 11.85
N ILE A 132 -6.22 -6.55 10.77
CA ILE A 132 -6.42 -7.64 9.80
C ILE A 132 -5.10 -8.09 9.19
N ALA A 133 -4.25 -7.14 8.81
CA ALA A 133 -2.93 -7.45 8.24
C ALA A 133 -1.99 -8.12 9.26
N ALA A 134 -2.16 -7.87 10.57
CA ALA A 134 -1.36 -8.47 11.63
C ALA A 134 -1.80 -9.89 12.01
N ALA A 135 -3.02 -10.31 11.68
CA ALA A 135 -3.55 -11.64 11.96
C ALA A 135 -2.65 -12.74 11.39
N GLN A 136 -2.39 -13.78 12.19
CA GLN A 136 -1.48 -14.90 11.84
C GLN A 136 -2.19 -16.24 11.71
N SER A 137 -3.26 -16.48 12.45
CA SER A 137 -3.93 -17.78 12.49
C SER A 137 -5.44 -17.69 12.32
N GLU A 138 -6.10 -16.71 12.95
CA GLU A 138 -7.54 -16.61 13.00
C GLU A 138 -8.01 -15.15 13.08
N LEU A 139 -9.06 -14.84 12.34
CA LEU A 139 -9.77 -13.57 12.41
C LEU A 139 -11.28 -13.83 12.46
N ILE A 140 -11.91 -13.46 13.57
CA ILE A 140 -13.36 -13.45 13.71
C ILE A 140 -13.84 -12.00 13.57
N VAL A 141 -14.74 -11.75 12.64
CA VAL A 141 -15.35 -10.44 12.40
C VAL A 141 -16.83 -10.53 12.69
N VAL A 142 -17.32 -9.70 13.61
CA VAL A 142 -18.73 -9.59 13.93
C VAL A 142 -19.20 -8.17 13.62
N ALA A 143 -20.22 -8.02 12.78
CA ALA A 143 -20.71 -6.70 12.39
C ALA A 143 -22.26 -6.66 12.40
N ASP A 144 -22.82 -5.63 13.05
CA ASP A 144 -24.26 -5.37 13.12
C ASP A 144 -24.67 -4.08 12.39
N SER A 145 -23.71 -3.22 12.09
CA SER A 145 -23.93 -1.96 11.38
C SER A 145 -22.81 -1.69 10.40
N ALA A 146 -23.14 -1.05 9.29
CA ALA A 146 -22.14 -0.49 8.40
C ALA A 146 -21.59 0.81 9.03
N ALA A 147 -20.27 0.95 9.07
CA ALA A 147 -19.64 2.18 9.53
C ALA A 147 -20.06 3.34 8.61
N ALA A 148 -21.10 4.08 9.01
CA ALA A 148 -21.55 5.26 8.27
C ALA A 148 -20.50 6.38 8.38
N GLY A 149 -20.48 7.28 7.41
CA GLY A 149 -19.53 8.39 7.36
C GLY A 149 -18.23 8.10 6.59
N ILE A 150 -18.05 6.87 6.13
CA ILE A 150 -16.97 6.47 5.21
C ILE A 150 -17.60 6.21 3.83
N ASP A 151 -16.86 6.49 2.76
CA ASP A 151 -17.19 5.96 1.44
C ASP A 151 -17.11 4.43 1.50
N LEU A 152 -18.27 3.78 1.72
CA LEU A 152 -18.37 2.34 1.94
C LEU A 152 -17.72 1.55 0.81
N THR A 153 -17.84 2.00 -0.43
CA THR A 153 -17.25 1.31 -1.58
C THR A 153 -15.72 1.33 -1.51
N HIS A 154 -15.13 2.46 -1.18
CA HIS A 154 -13.67 2.57 -1.08
C HIS A 154 -13.11 1.89 0.18
N ALA A 155 -13.82 2.01 1.31
CA ALA A 155 -13.44 1.36 2.56
C ALA A 155 -13.53 -0.17 2.46
N SER A 156 -14.62 -0.67 1.89
CA SER A 156 -14.85 -2.09 1.65
C SER A 156 -13.74 -2.72 0.80
N ASN A 157 -13.38 -2.11 -0.31
CA ASN A 157 -12.30 -2.58 -1.17
C ASN A 157 -10.99 -2.78 -0.40
N ARG A 158 -10.61 -1.81 0.44
CA ARG A 158 -9.40 -1.90 1.27
C ARG A 158 -9.48 -3.00 2.33
N VAL A 159 -10.66 -3.19 2.92
CA VAL A 159 -10.89 -4.26 3.92
C VAL A 159 -10.83 -5.62 3.23
N VAL A 160 -11.49 -5.78 2.08
CA VAL A 160 -11.46 -7.01 1.28
C VAL A 160 -10.03 -7.35 0.85
N GLU A 161 -9.25 -6.38 0.36
CA GLU A 161 -7.83 -6.56 0.02
C GLU A 161 -7.02 -7.06 1.22
N ALA A 162 -7.25 -6.51 2.41
CA ALA A 162 -6.55 -6.93 3.61
C ALA A 162 -6.97 -8.35 4.07
N MET A 163 -8.25 -8.70 3.96
CA MET A 163 -8.76 -10.05 4.25
C MET A 163 -8.23 -11.07 3.24
N GLU A 164 -8.27 -10.76 1.94
CA GLU A 164 -7.72 -11.63 0.89
C GLU A 164 -6.23 -11.93 1.14
N ALA A 165 -5.44 -10.91 1.43
CA ALA A 165 -4.04 -11.10 1.79
C ALA A 165 -3.84 -11.92 3.09
N ALA A 166 -4.77 -11.87 4.04
CA ALA A 166 -4.74 -12.70 5.24
C ALA A 166 -5.10 -14.17 4.91
N LEU A 167 -6.12 -14.40 4.08
CA LEU A 167 -6.52 -15.73 3.59
C LEU A 167 -5.39 -16.41 2.81
N GLU A 168 -4.70 -15.68 1.94
CA GLU A 168 -3.53 -16.17 1.20
C GLU A 168 -2.37 -16.59 2.12
N ARG A 169 -2.25 -15.96 3.30
CA ARG A 169 -1.28 -16.37 4.34
C ARG A 169 -1.73 -17.59 5.14
N GLY A 170 -2.98 -18.07 4.95
CA GLY A 170 -3.55 -19.21 5.66
C GLY A 170 -4.25 -18.84 6.97
N VAL A 171 -4.65 -17.58 7.15
CA VAL A 171 -5.48 -17.14 8.29
C VAL A 171 -6.91 -17.63 8.07
N ASP A 172 -7.52 -18.27 9.05
CA ASP A 172 -8.92 -18.65 9.03
C ASP A 172 -9.79 -17.43 9.34
N ILE A 173 -10.73 -17.08 8.44
CA ILE A 173 -11.61 -15.92 8.64
C ILE A 173 -13.08 -16.36 8.78
N GLU A 174 -13.68 -16.00 9.91
CA GLU A 174 -15.11 -16.16 10.20
C GLU A 174 -15.78 -14.78 10.21
N LEU A 175 -16.77 -14.56 9.35
CA LEU A 175 -17.56 -13.33 9.28
C LEU A 175 -19.00 -13.61 9.72
N LEU A 176 -19.44 -12.96 10.81
CA LEU A 176 -20.82 -13.02 11.30
C LEU A 176 -21.47 -11.65 11.17
N VAL A 177 -22.52 -11.58 10.36
CA VAL A 177 -23.24 -10.34 10.09
C VAL A 177 -24.73 -10.47 10.43
N THR A 178 -25.39 -9.33 10.61
CA THR A 178 -26.84 -9.32 10.74
C THR A 178 -27.54 -9.21 9.37
N PRO A 179 -28.73 -9.77 9.20
CA PRO A 179 -29.52 -9.58 7.97
C PRO A 179 -29.83 -8.09 7.69
N SER A 180 -29.95 -7.26 8.73
CA SER A 180 -30.14 -5.81 8.57
C SER A 180 -28.92 -5.14 7.95
N LEU A 181 -27.72 -5.49 8.40
CA LEU A 181 -26.48 -4.98 7.80
C LEU A 181 -26.40 -5.38 6.33
N VAL A 182 -26.64 -6.65 6.01
CA VAL A 182 -26.59 -7.14 4.62
C VAL A 182 -27.58 -6.37 3.72
N ALA A 183 -28.78 -6.07 4.22
CA ALA A 183 -29.79 -5.30 3.48
C ALA A 183 -29.43 -3.82 3.30
N GLU A 184 -28.58 -3.25 4.14
CA GLU A 184 -28.11 -1.86 4.06
C GLU A 184 -26.85 -1.69 3.20
N LEU A 185 -26.12 -2.78 2.92
CA LEU A 185 -24.91 -2.71 2.11
C LEU A 185 -25.22 -2.41 0.64
N PRO A 186 -24.45 -1.54 -0.01
CA PRO A 186 -24.52 -1.40 -1.45
C PRO A 186 -24.26 -2.75 -2.15
N GLU A 187 -25.03 -3.04 -3.21
CA GLU A 187 -24.87 -4.28 -4.01
C GLU A 187 -23.41 -4.52 -4.46
N THR A 188 -22.71 -3.45 -4.81
CA THR A 188 -21.29 -3.50 -5.21
C THR A 188 -20.40 -4.03 -4.10
N VAL A 189 -20.69 -3.69 -2.85
CA VAL A 189 -19.93 -4.14 -1.67
C VAL A 189 -20.17 -5.63 -1.42
N GLY A 190 -21.44 -6.07 -1.36
CA GLY A 190 -21.80 -7.48 -1.19
C GLY A 190 -21.17 -8.37 -2.26
N ARG A 191 -21.24 -7.94 -3.52
CA ARG A 191 -20.62 -8.66 -4.65
C ARG A 191 -19.09 -8.76 -4.52
N GLU A 192 -18.44 -7.74 -4.04
CA GLU A 192 -16.99 -7.73 -3.84
C GLU A 192 -16.53 -8.75 -2.79
N TYR A 193 -17.29 -8.89 -1.68
CA TYR A 193 -17.05 -9.92 -0.68
C TYR A 193 -17.30 -11.32 -1.23
N ASP A 194 -18.38 -11.51 -1.99
CA ASP A 194 -18.72 -12.81 -2.60
C ASP A 194 -17.66 -13.24 -3.62
N GLU A 195 -17.41 -12.43 -4.64
CA GLU A 195 -16.53 -12.78 -5.76
C GLU A 195 -15.05 -13.01 -5.34
N ARG A 196 -14.58 -12.34 -4.28
CA ARG A 196 -13.15 -12.36 -3.91
C ARG A 196 -12.85 -13.28 -2.74
N LEU A 197 -13.76 -13.43 -1.77
CA LEU A 197 -13.46 -14.14 -0.53
C LEU A 197 -14.05 -15.55 -0.47
N THR A 198 -15.20 -15.81 -1.11
CA THR A 198 -15.84 -17.14 -1.03
C THR A 198 -15.09 -18.24 -1.78
N GLU A 199 -14.13 -17.89 -2.65
CA GLU A 199 -13.27 -18.88 -3.31
C GLU A 199 -12.23 -19.53 -2.35
N TYR A 200 -12.02 -18.95 -1.17
CA TYR A 200 -11.06 -19.47 -0.18
C TYR A 200 -11.74 -20.46 0.79
N ASP A 201 -11.16 -21.66 0.93
CA ASP A 201 -11.66 -22.70 1.83
C ASP A 201 -11.58 -22.31 3.32
N ASN A 202 -10.73 -21.36 3.67
CA ASN A 202 -10.52 -20.81 5.02
C ASN A 202 -11.32 -19.51 5.27
N TYR A 203 -12.31 -19.21 4.43
CA TYR A 203 -13.27 -18.13 4.63
C TYR A 203 -14.67 -18.69 4.85
N THR A 204 -15.35 -18.23 5.90
CA THR A 204 -16.75 -18.60 6.16
C THR A 204 -17.55 -17.38 6.57
N VAL A 205 -18.69 -17.17 5.91
CA VAL A 205 -19.62 -16.09 6.25
C VAL A 205 -20.97 -16.66 6.65
N ARG A 206 -21.53 -16.13 7.75
CA ARG A 206 -22.85 -16.53 8.27
C ARG A 206 -23.65 -15.31 8.70
N THR A 207 -24.98 -15.50 8.80
CA THR A 207 -25.89 -14.50 9.33
C THR A 207 -26.54 -14.95 10.62
N HIS A 208 -26.73 -14.02 11.56
CA HIS A 208 -27.49 -14.24 12.80
C HIS A 208 -28.38 -13.03 13.07
N ALA A 209 -29.62 -13.28 13.53
CA ALA A 209 -30.64 -12.24 13.73
C ALA A 209 -30.23 -11.11 14.70
N SER A 210 -29.32 -11.38 15.62
CA SER A 210 -28.80 -10.38 16.55
C SER A 210 -27.36 -10.70 16.96
N VAL A 211 -26.52 -9.66 16.97
CA VAL A 211 -25.18 -9.68 17.55
C VAL A 211 -25.08 -8.50 18.53
N ASP A 212 -24.22 -8.59 19.54
CA ASP A 212 -24.15 -7.61 20.61
C ASP A 212 -23.08 -6.53 20.29
N GLY A 213 -23.09 -6.01 19.07
CA GLY A 213 -22.19 -4.96 18.59
C GLY A 213 -21.17 -5.44 17.56
N THR A 214 -20.43 -4.49 17.04
CA THR A 214 -19.38 -4.74 16.04
C THR A 214 -18.02 -4.89 16.73
N PHE A 215 -17.36 -6.04 16.49
CA PHE A 215 -16.04 -6.31 17.01
C PHE A 215 -15.25 -7.28 16.13
N ASN A 216 -13.94 -7.29 16.29
CA ASN A 216 -13.06 -8.28 15.68
C ASN A 216 -12.23 -8.96 16.78
N LEU A 217 -12.08 -10.29 16.67
CA LEU A 217 -11.21 -11.09 17.52
C LEU A 217 -10.07 -11.64 16.67
N ILE A 218 -8.84 -11.39 17.08
CA ILE A 218 -7.65 -11.69 16.29
C ILE A 218 -6.77 -12.65 17.09
N ASP A 219 -6.44 -13.80 16.50
CA ASP A 219 -5.57 -14.84 17.05
C ASP A 219 -5.95 -15.32 18.46
N GLY A 220 -7.20 -15.04 18.90
CA GLY A 220 -7.67 -15.36 20.26
C GLY A 220 -7.03 -14.55 21.38
N GLU A 221 -6.30 -13.49 21.07
CA GLU A 221 -5.55 -12.67 22.02
C GLU A 221 -5.92 -11.19 22.00
N GLU A 222 -6.43 -10.70 20.88
CA GLU A 222 -6.67 -9.29 20.62
C GLU A 222 -8.11 -9.06 20.22
N VAL A 223 -8.72 -8.00 20.76
CA VAL A 223 -10.11 -7.62 20.50
C VAL A 223 -10.17 -6.17 20.04
N CYS A 224 -10.72 -5.94 18.84
CA CYS A 224 -11.07 -4.61 18.38
C CYS A 224 -12.57 -4.39 18.56
N LEU A 225 -12.94 -3.42 19.43
CA LEU A 225 -14.33 -3.04 19.67
C LEU A 225 -14.65 -1.76 18.92
N GLU A 226 -15.70 -1.76 18.12
CA GLU A 226 -16.25 -0.54 17.56
C GLU A 226 -17.14 0.15 18.56
N ILE A 227 -16.96 1.46 18.72
CA ILE A 227 -17.79 2.33 19.56
C ILE A 227 -18.66 3.16 18.64
N PRO A 228 -20.00 2.97 18.66
CA PRO A 228 -20.91 3.74 17.84
C PRO A 228 -20.95 5.21 18.30
N ASN A 229 -21.23 6.11 17.36
CA ASN A 229 -21.45 7.52 17.67
C ASN A 229 -22.77 7.68 18.44
N PRO A 230 -22.74 8.23 19.66
CA PRO A 230 -23.95 8.38 20.47
C PRO A 230 -24.97 9.38 19.87
N LEU A 231 -24.55 10.21 18.90
CA LEU A 231 -25.41 11.16 18.20
C LEU A 231 -25.96 10.61 16.90
N ASP A 232 -25.28 9.62 16.32
CA ASP A 232 -25.70 8.88 15.13
C ASP A 232 -25.22 7.43 15.26
N PRO A 233 -26.08 6.50 15.72
CA PRO A 233 -25.70 5.11 15.95
C PRO A 233 -25.27 4.33 14.71
N HIS A 234 -25.53 4.85 13.50
CA HIS A 234 -25.07 4.26 12.25
C HIS A 234 -23.64 4.68 11.88
N GLU A 235 -23.02 5.58 12.66
CA GLU A 235 -21.65 6.04 12.43
C GLU A 235 -20.73 5.51 13.54
N ALA A 236 -19.56 4.97 13.14
CA ALA A 236 -18.51 4.63 14.09
C ALA A 236 -17.86 5.89 14.66
N PHE A 237 -17.89 6.04 15.96
CA PHE A 237 -17.19 7.12 16.66
C PHE A 237 -15.71 6.81 16.85
N ALA A 238 -15.42 5.58 17.26
CA ALA A 238 -14.06 5.12 17.55
C ALA A 238 -13.95 3.60 17.45
N MET A 239 -12.73 3.12 17.38
CA MET A 239 -12.39 1.71 17.60
C MET A 239 -11.37 1.63 18.72
N VAL A 240 -11.59 0.73 19.66
CA VAL A 240 -10.65 0.42 20.74
C VAL A 240 -10.08 -0.98 20.47
N ASN A 241 -8.77 -1.04 20.42
CA ASN A 241 -8.05 -2.30 20.31
C ASN A 241 -7.44 -2.66 21.67
N LEU A 242 -7.73 -3.87 22.16
CA LEU A 242 -7.26 -4.41 23.43
C LEU A 242 -6.49 -5.71 23.18
N THR A 243 -5.29 -5.81 23.72
CA THR A 243 -4.53 -7.05 23.78
C THR A 243 -4.70 -7.63 25.19
N ASP A 244 -5.65 -8.56 25.35
CA ASP A 244 -5.98 -9.21 26.62
C ASP A 244 -6.57 -10.60 26.31
N ARG A 245 -5.81 -11.66 26.60
CA ARG A 245 -6.21 -13.05 26.34
C ARG A 245 -7.45 -13.49 27.12
N GLN A 246 -7.62 -13.00 28.34
CA GLN A 246 -8.78 -13.38 29.13
C GLN A 246 -10.04 -12.73 28.57
N PHE A 247 -9.98 -11.45 28.25
CA PHE A 247 -11.09 -10.75 27.64
C PHE A 247 -11.42 -11.30 26.25
N ALA A 248 -10.41 -11.67 25.46
CA ALA A 248 -10.60 -12.31 24.16
C ALA A 248 -11.31 -13.67 24.32
N ALA A 249 -10.95 -14.48 25.32
CA ALA A 249 -11.62 -15.73 25.63
C ALA A 249 -13.08 -15.52 26.06
N ASP A 250 -13.36 -14.52 26.91
CA ASP A 250 -14.72 -14.19 27.35
C ASP A 250 -15.60 -13.75 26.16
N ILE A 251 -15.06 -12.94 25.25
CA ILE A 251 -15.75 -12.56 24.00
C ILE A 251 -16.03 -13.78 23.12
N ARG A 252 -15.08 -14.70 22.98
CA ARG A 252 -15.23 -15.94 22.23
C ARG A 252 -16.34 -16.83 22.80
N GLU A 253 -16.45 -16.94 24.13
CA GLU A 253 -17.54 -17.69 24.76
C GLU A 253 -18.91 -17.13 24.43
N VAL A 254 -19.03 -15.82 24.29
CA VAL A 254 -20.27 -15.14 23.90
C VAL A 254 -20.55 -15.30 22.40
N TYR A 255 -19.51 -15.36 21.57
CA TYR A 255 -19.60 -15.48 20.12
C TYR A 255 -20.02 -16.90 19.68
N LEU A 256 -19.37 -17.96 20.19
CA LEU A 256 -19.52 -19.33 19.72
C LEU A 256 -20.98 -19.82 19.64
N PRO A 257 -21.85 -19.61 20.65
CA PRO A 257 -23.25 -20.07 20.56
C PRO A 257 -24.05 -19.36 19.47
N ARG A 258 -23.68 -18.14 19.08
CA ARG A 258 -24.30 -17.41 17.98
C ARG A 258 -23.82 -17.95 16.63
N TRP A 259 -22.53 -18.18 16.52
CA TRP A 259 -21.93 -18.79 15.33
C TRP A 259 -22.52 -20.17 15.00
N GLU A 260 -22.68 -21.02 16.01
CA GLU A 260 -23.27 -22.36 15.84
C GLU A 260 -24.72 -22.33 15.36
N ARG A 261 -25.47 -21.27 15.72
CA ARG A 261 -26.88 -21.10 15.33
C ARG A 261 -27.04 -20.24 14.07
N ALA A 262 -26.00 -19.64 13.59
CA ALA A 262 -25.99 -18.77 12.44
C ALA A 262 -26.19 -19.58 11.15
N GLU A 263 -26.92 -19.01 10.20
CA GLU A 263 -27.17 -19.60 8.90
C GLU A 263 -26.08 -19.17 7.90
N PRO A 264 -25.64 -20.04 6.99
CA PRO A 264 -24.74 -19.64 5.93
C PRO A 264 -25.32 -18.46 5.14
N LEU A 265 -24.51 -17.46 4.81
CA LEU A 265 -24.90 -16.38 3.92
C LEU A 265 -24.54 -16.76 2.49
N GLU A 266 -25.55 -16.85 1.62
CA GLU A 266 -25.38 -16.95 0.18
C GLU A 266 -25.73 -15.58 -0.42
N TRP A 267 -24.79 -14.97 -1.13
CA TRP A 267 -24.99 -13.70 -1.82
C TRP A 267 -25.75 -13.94 -3.13
N ASP A 268 -27.07 -14.16 -3.06
CA ASP A 268 -27.92 -14.32 -4.25
C ASP A 268 -28.47 -12.96 -4.74
N GLU A 269 -28.99 -12.94 -5.98
CA GLU A 269 -29.61 -11.73 -6.55
C GLU A 269 -30.76 -11.20 -5.70
N ASN A 270 -31.45 -12.06 -4.92
CA ASN A 270 -32.52 -11.64 -4.03
C ASN A 270 -32.02 -11.06 -2.71
N THR A 271 -30.89 -11.49 -2.24
CA THR A 271 -30.22 -10.95 -1.03
C THR A 271 -29.71 -9.54 -1.30
N LEU A 272 -29.26 -9.27 -2.54
CA LEU A 272 -28.71 -7.97 -2.98
C LEU A 272 -29.79 -6.97 -3.45
N VAL A 273 -31.02 -7.43 -3.80
CA VAL A 273 -32.11 -6.60 -4.38
C VAL A 273 -33.16 -6.18 -3.33
N GLY A 274 -32.93 -6.44 -2.04
CA GLY A 274 -33.92 -6.27 -0.96
C GLY A 274 -34.54 -4.88 -0.73
N ILE A 275 -34.36 -3.84 -1.58
CA ILE A 275 -34.77 -2.45 -1.30
C ILE A 275 -35.52 -1.76 -2.46
N GLU A 276 -36.32 -2.45 -3.26
CA GLU A 276 -37.21 -1.72 -4.20
C GLU A 276 -38.71 -1.80 -3.90
N ASN A 277 -39.19 -2.47 -2.86
CA ASN A 277 -40.63 -2.57 -2.59
C ASN A 277 -41.01 -2.38 -1.12
N GLY A 278 -40.77 -1.19 -0.59
CA GLY A 278 -41.29 -0.74 0.71
C GLY A 278 -41.72 0.71 0.65
N SER A 279 -42.87 0.97 -0.01
CA SER A 279 -43.58 2.29 0.04
C SER A 279 -44.32 2.44 1.34
#